data_50b9bbd05e072f9306a48b88404fb019
#
_entry.id   50b9bbd05e072f9306a48b88404fb019
#
_cell.length_a   1.000
_cell.length_b   1.000
_cell.length_c   1.000
_cell.angle_alpha   90.00
_cell.angle_beta   90.00
_cell.angle_gamma   90.00
#
_symmetry.space_group_name_H-M   'P 1'
#
loop_
_entity.id
_entity.type
_entity.pdbx_description
1 polymer ?
#
loop_
_entity_poly.entity_id
_entity_poly.type
_entity_poly.pdbx_seq_one_letter_code
_entity_poly.pdbx_strand_id
1 'polypeptide(L)'
;MKHKLLLVFLAFLCMGLLSVEAKKKEKRHIVRIETNVGNIRVALSDDTPLHRDNFLKLAREGFYNGTLFHRCIKDFMIQGGDPDSRNAEPGKLLGDGGPGYTIPAEFDLPYLYHWRGALAAAREPDDVNPEKESSGCQFYIVYGKKQAAADIKKVRAMLEEKGIELTSQMIDDYYMRGGTPHLDGQYTVFGEVIEGMEVVKSIQGVKTDENDRPLEDVVIKKMVVEK
;
A
#
# COMPACT_ATOMS: atom_id res chain seq x y z
N MET A 1 32.06 -44.87 -65.36
CA MET A 1 32.04 -45.35 -63.93
C MET A 1 31.66 -44.15 -63.11
N LYS A 2 30.49 -44.21 -62.51
CA LYS A 2 29.84 -43.06 -61.86
C LYS A 2 30.06 -43.14 -60.36
N HIS A 3 30.77 -42.19 -59.81
CA HIS A 3 30.90 -42.03 -58.32
C HIS A 3 29.67 -41.28 -57.83
N LYS A 4 28.82 -41.91 -57.05
CA LYS A 4 27.73 -41.28 -56.34
C LYS A 4 28.33 -40.71 -55.04
N LEU A 5 28.39 -39.40 -54.95
CA LEU A 5 28.70 -38.65 -53.76
C LEU A 5 27.48 -38.63 -52.86
N LEU A 6 27.53 -39.32 -51.74
CA LEU A 6 26.49 -39.36 -50.72
C LEU A 6 26.71 -38.17 -49.76
N LEU A 7 25.94 -37.11 -49.97
CA LEU A 7 25.89 -35.96 -49.05
C LEU A 7 25.03 -36.35 -47.85
N VAL A 8 25.72 -36.61 -46.72
CA VAL A 8 25.04 -36.76 -45.43
C VAL A 8 24.78 -35.38 -44.90
N PHE A 9 23.51 -34.95 -44.99
CA PHE A 9 23.04 -33.76 -44.30
C PHE A 9 22.91 -34.10 -42.83
N LEU A 10 23.89 -33.70 -42.01
CA LEU A 10 23.81 -33.72 -40.56
C LEU A 10 22.95 -32.53 -40.12
N ALA A 11 21.64 -32.77 -39.96
CA ALA A 11 20.76 -31.80 -39.35
C ALA A 11 21.12 -31.66 -37.86
N PHE A 12 21.91 -30.64 -37.53
CA PHE A 12 22.07 -30.19 -36.14
C PHE A 12 20.72 -29.63 -35.67
N LEU A 13 19.95 -30.52 -35.04
CA LEU A 13 18.78 -30.15 -34.28
C LEU A 13 19.28 -29.42 -33.00
N CYS A 14 19.51 -28.13 -33.10
CA CYS A 14 19.66 -27.27 -31.91
C CYS A 14 18.33 -27.29 -31.16
N MET A 15 18.14 -28.29 -30.30
CA MET A 15 17.18 -28.21 -29.21
C MET A 15 17.69 -27.14 -28.25
N GLY A 16 17.30 -25.90 -28.54
CA GLY A 16 17.37 -24.84 -27.55
C GLY A 16 16.51 -25.27 -26.36
N LEU A 17 17.14 -25.78 -25.34
CA LEU A 17 16.59 -25.89 -23.99
C LEU A 17 16.27 -24.44 -23.56
N LEU A 18 15.06 -23.98 -23.88
CA LEU A 18 14.45 -22.89 -23.16
C LEU A 18 14.27 -23.39 -21.73
N SER A 19 15.29 -23.18 -20.91
CA SER A 19 15.13 -23.22 -19.46
C SER A 19 14.11 -22.14 -19.13
N VAL A 20 12.85 -22.54 -19.03
CA VAL A 20 11.85 -21.80 -18.31
C VAL A 20 12.35 -21.80 -16.86
N GLU A 21 13.18 -20.80 -16.52
CA GLU A 21 13.41 -20.49 -15.13
C GLU A 21 12.03 -20.22 -14.55
N ALA A 22 11.51 -21.19 -13.80
CA ALA A 22 10.33 -21.01 -12.98
C ALA A 22 10.68 -19.85 -12.04
N LYS A 23 10.14 -18.66 -12.34
CA LYS A 23 10.30 -17.46 -11.52
C LYS A 23 9.95 -17.89 -10.11
N LYS A 24 10.97 -18.05 -9.26
CA LYS A 24 10.83 -18.47 -7.87
C LYS A 24 9.76 -17.56 -7.30
N LYS A 25 8.62 -18.12 -6.91
CA LYS A 25 7.49 -17.33 -6.39
C LYS A 25 8.04 -16.52 -5.23
N GLU A 26 8.27 -15.25 -5.45
CA GLU A 26 8.83 -14.35 -4.46
C GLU A 26 7.97 -14.49 -3.20
N LYS A 27 8.62 -14.77 -2.07
CA LYS A 27 7.93 -15.01 -0.81
C LYS A 27 7.42 -13.67 -0.33
N ARG A 28 6.21 -13.29 -0.76
CA ARG A 28 5.59 -12.04 -0.34
C ARG A 28 5.44 -12.02 1.17
N HIS A 29 5.81 -10.93 1.80
CA HIS A 29 5.55 -10.69 3.20
C HIS A 29 4.09 -10.29 3.38
N ILE A 30 3.27 -11.21 3.88
CA ILE A 30 1.83 -11.01 4.04
C ILE A 30 1.50 -10.79 5.50
N VAL A 31 0.68 -9.77 5.77
CA VAL A 31 0.11 -9.49 7.09
C VAL A 31 -1.41 -9.52 6.97
N ARG A 32 -2.05 -10.30 7.85
CA ARG A 32 -3.49 -10.33 8.01
C ARG A 32 -3.88 -9.43 9.18
N ILE A 33 -4.71 -8.45 8.90
CA ILE A 33 -5.28 -7.50 9.86
C ILE A 33 -6.68 -8.01 10.21
N GLU A 34 -6.84 -8.52 11.41
CA GLU A 34 -8.12 -9.01 11.92
C GLU A 34 -8.86 -7.87 12.64
N THR A 35 -10.04 -7.50 12.17
CA THR A 35 -10.85 -6.44 12.77
C THR A 35 -12.18 -6.99 13.30
N ASN A 36 -12.93 -6.15 14.01
CA ASN A 36 -14.31 -6.46 14.39
C ASN A 36 -15.31 -6.39 13.21
N VAL A 37 -14.88 -5.83 12.06
CA VAL A 37 -15.69 -5.73 10.82
C VAL A 37 -15.39 -6.86 9.85
N GLY A 38 -14.14 -7.38 9.85
CA GLY A 38 -13.68 -8.43 8.95
C GLY A 38 -12.16 -8.45 8.85
N ASN A 39 -11.62 -9.30 7.99
CA ASN A 39 -10.18 -9.44 7.82
C ASN A 39 -9.72 -8.75 6.53
N ILE A 40 -8.55 -8.11 6.61
CA ILE A 40 -7.85 -7.52 5.47
C ILE A 40 -6.49 -8.19 5.38
N ARG A 41 -6.08 -8.65 4.19
CA ARG A 41 -4.74 -9.19 3.95
C ARG A 41 -3.97 -8.22 3.07
N VAL A 42 -2.79 -7.85 3.54
CA VAL A 42 -1.89 -6.94 2.82
C VAL A 42 -0.59 -7.66 2.48
N ALA A 43 -0.08 -7.42 1.28
CA ALA A 43 1.26 -7.83 0.86
C ALA A 43 2.18 -6.61 0.94
N LEU A 44 3.32 -6.76 1.59
CA LEU A 44 4.31 -5.69 1.74
C LEU A 44 5.31 -5.73 0.59
N SER A 45 5.80 -4.57 0.16
CA SER A 45 6.80 -4.44 -0.89
C SER A 45 8.20 -4.67 -0.36
N ASP A 46 9.03 -5.34 -1.16
CA ASP A 46 10.47 -5.47 -0.90
C ASP A 46 11.27 -4.23 -1.31
N ASP A 47 10.67 -3.34 -2.11
CA ASP A 47 11.29 -2.10 -2.58
C ASP A 47 11.27 -0.98 -1.52
N THR A 48 10.53 -1.18 -0.42
CA THR A 48 10.48 -0.28 0.74
C THR A 48 10.86 -1.03 2.01
N PRO A 49 12.11 -1.49 2.13
CA PRO A 49 12.53 -2.42 3.18
C PRO A 49 12.43 -1.84 4.60
N LEU A 50 12.64 -0.54 4.79
CA LEU A 50 12.53 0.08 6.12
C LEU A 50 11.09 0.02 6.64
N HIS A 51 10.12 0.41 5.81
CA HIS A 51 8.70 0.37 6.16
C HIS A 51 8.21 -1.07 6.32
N ARG A 52 8.57 -1.97 5.37
CA ARG A 52 8.24 -3.39 5.43
C ARG A 52 8.70 -4.02 6.75
N ASP A 53 9.98 -3.90 7.05
CA ASP A 53 10.59 -4.58 8.20
C ASP A 53 10.06 -4.03 9.52
N ASN A 54 9.85 -2.71 9.60
CA ASN A 54 9.23 -2.07 10.75
C ASN A 54 7.78 -2.54 10.95
N PHE A 55 6.96 -2.55 9.91
CA PHE A 55 5.57 -3.00 10.00
C PHE A 55 5.48 -4.47 10.43
N LEU A 56 6.35 -5.34 9.87
CA LEU A 56 6.45 -6.75 10.26
C LEU A 56 6.88 -6.91 11.73
N LYS A 57 7.84 -6.11 12.20
CA LYS A 57 8.28 -6.10 13.59
C LYS A 57 7.13 -5.76 14.52
N LEU A 58 6.47 -4.63 14.29
CA LEU A 58 5.36 -4.16 15.12
C LEU A 58 4.16 -5.14 15.12
N ALA A 59 3.86 -5.74 13.95
CA ALA A 59 2.83 -6.77 13.85
C ALA A 59 3.17 -8.03 14.68
N ARG A 60 4.43 -8.51 14.64
CA ARG A 60 4.89 -9.67 15.44
C ARG A 60 4.89 -9.39 16.93
N GLU A 61 5.23 -8.18 17.34
CA GLU A 61 5.23 -7.72 18.72
C GLU A 61 3.81 -7.48 19.26
N GLY A 62 2.78 -7.56 18.41
CA GLY A 62 1.40 -7.30 18.79
C GLY A 62 1.11 -5.81 19.06
N PHE A 63 1.98 -4.92 18.57
CA PHE A 63 1.86 -3.47 18.78
C PHE A 63 0.49 -2.92 18.33
N TYR A 64 -0.06 -3.45 17.25
CA TYR A 64 -1.35 -3.01 16.70
C TYR A 64 -2.58 -3.61 17.37
N ASN A 65 -2.40 -4.59 18.26
CA ASN A 65 -3.54 -5.29 18.89
C ASN A 65 -4.31 -4.33 19.80
N GLY A 66 -5.61 -4.23 19.56
CA GLY A 66 -6.52 -3.36 20.30
C GLY A 66 -6.51 -1.89 19.85
N THR A 67 -5.67 -1.50 18.88
CA THR A 67 -5.73 -0.14 18.28
C THR A 67 -6.91 -0.03 17.33
N LEU A 68 -7.25 1.20 16.95
CA LEU A 68 -8.39 1.50 16.10
C LEU A 68 -7.96 1.90 14.68
N PHE A 69 -8.86 1.69 13.72
CA PHE A 69 -8.93 2.58 12.57
C PHE A 69 -9.58 3.88 13.05
N HIS A 70 -8.76 4.77 13.55
CA HIS A 70 -9.19 5.97 14.27
C HIS A 70 -9.61 7.13 13.36
N ARG A 71 -9.31 7.07 12.07
CA ARG A 71 -9.69 8.08 11.09
C ARG A 71 -10.14 7.41 9.80
N CYS A 72 -11.41 7.64 9.42
CA CYS A 72 -12.03 7.04 8.25
C CYS A 72 -12.71 8.12 7.42
N ILE A 73 -12.23 8.34 6.20
CA ILE A 73 -12.80 9.33 5.30
C ILE A 73 -13.36 8.63 4.07
N LYS A 74 -14.64 8.83 3.84
CA LYS A 74 -15.35 8.26 2.69
C LYS A 74 -14.70 8.68 1.37
N ASP A 75 -14.55 7.71 0.46
CA ASP A 75 -13.93 7.88 -0.85
C ASP A 75 -12.48 8.39 -0.82
N PHE A 76 -11.81 8.21 0.33
CA PHE A 76 -10.41 8.60 0.52
C PHE A 76 -9.59 7.46 1.12
N MET A 77 -9.63 7.24 2.45
CA MET A 77 -8.79 6.22 3.11
C MET A 77 -9.34 5.81 4.47
N ILE A 78 -8.76 4.75 5.03
CA ILE A 78 -8.88 4.37 6.44
C ILE A 78 -7.49 4.38 7.07
N GLN A 79 -7.32 5.07 8.21
CA GLN A 79 -6.06 5.23 8.92
C GLN A 79 -6.11 4.60 10.30
N GLY A 80 -5.04 3.90 10.66
CA GLY A 80 -4.88 3.23 11.94
C GLY A 80 -3.43 3.26 12.43
N GLY A 81 -3.16 2.54 13.52
CA GLY A 81 -1.81 2.37 14.05
C GLY A 81 -1.41 3.33 15.17
N ASP A 82 -2.29 4.24 15.58
CA ASP A 82 -2.07 5.09 16.74
C ASP A 82 -2.16 4.25 18.04
N PRO A 83 -1.10 4.14 18.85
CA PRO A 83 -1.12 3.37 20.11
C PRO A 83 -2.07 3.96 21.15
N ASP A 84 -2.33 5.28 21.12
CA ASP A 84 -3.21 5.97 22.06
C ASP A 84 -4.70 5.74 21.77
N SER A 85 -4.99 5.09 20.65
CA SER A 85 -6.36 4.67 20.30
C SER A 85 -6.84 3.45 21.06
N ARG A 86 -5.95 2.70 21.77
CA ARG A 86 -6.37 1.56 22.61
C ARG A 86 -7.25 2.02 23.75
N ASN A 87 -8.47 1.47 23.81
CA ASN A 87 -9.44 1.79 24.84
C ASN A 87 -9.70 3.30 24.97
N ALA A 88 -9.57 4.05 23.88
CA ALA A 88 -9.77 5.49 23.88
C ALA A 88 -11.26 5.81 24.09
N GLU A 89 -11.55 6.69 25.04
CA GLU A 89 -12.90 7.18 25.29
C GLU A 89 -13.53 7.78 24.02
N PRO A 90 -14.83 7.65 23.83
CA PRO A 90 -15.54 8.31 22.71
C PRO A 90 -15.23 9.80 22.66
N GLY A 91 -14.96 10.33 21.45
CA GLY A 91 -14.64 11.74 21.23
C GLY A 91 -13.22 12.17 21.59
N LYS A 92 -12.38 11.25 22.11
CA LYS A 92 -10.95 11.55 22.29
C LYS A 92 -10.31 11.82 20.92
N LEU A 93 -9.59 12.94 20.78
CA LEU A 93 -8.78 13.24 19.62
C LEU A 93 -7.62 12.24 19.52
N LEU A 94 -7.42 11.67 18.35
CA LEU A 94 -6.44 10.63 18.07
C LEU A 94 -5.63 11.02 16.81
N GLY A 95 -4.48 10.39 16.64
CA GLY A 95 -3.63 10.56 15.46
C GLY A 95 -2.24 11.11 15.78
N ASP A 96 -1.99 11.56 17.02
CA ASP A 96 -0.69 12.11 17.44
C ASP A 96 0.21 11.04 18.09
N GLY A 97 -0.35 9.86 18.44
CA GLY A 97 0.38 8.78 19.09
C GLY A 97 1.42 8.13 18.17
N GLY A 98 2.57 7.74 18.75
CA GLY A 98 3.66 7.13 18.00
C GLY A 98 4.60 6.29 18.86
N PRO A 99 5.52 5.54 18.23
CA PRO A 99 6.48 4.68 18.92
C PRO A 99 7.73 5.43 19.39
N GLY A 100 7.80 6.76 19.18
CA GLY A 100 8.94 7.59 19.56
C GLY A 100 10.04 7.68 18.49
N TYR A 101 9.76 7.26 17.26
CA TYR A 101 10.67 7.38 16.11
C TYR A 101 9.90 7.54 14.81
N THR A 102 10.57 8.05 13.79
CA THR A 102 10.11 8.17 12.40
C THR A 102 10.90 7.23 11.48
N ILE A 103 10.43 7.06 10.26
CA ILE A 103 11.09 6.25 9.21
C ILE A 103 11.38 7.15 8.03
N PRO A 104 12.62 7.22 7.52
CA PRO A 104 12.94 7.94 6.30
C PRO A 104 12.03 7.56 5.15
N ALA A 105 11.63 8.53 4.32
CA ALA A 105 10.76 8.27 3.18
C ALA A 105 11.41 7.29 2.19
N GLU A 106 10.61 6.35 1.67
CA GLU A 106 11.02 5.38 0.63
C GLU A 106 10.05 5.52 -0.57
N PHE A 107 10.20 6.60 -1.36
CA PHE A 107 9.37 6.79 -2.55
C PHE A 107 9.92 5.97 -3.72
N ASP A 108 9.09 5.13 -4.32
CA ASP A 108 9.46 4.27 -5.44
C ASP A 108 8.47 4.44 -6.63
N LEU A 109 8.38 5.66 -7.13
CA LEU A 109 7.62 5.94 -8.35
C LEU A 109 8.41 5.51 -9.60
N PRO A 110 7.77 4.97 -10.63
CA PRO A 110 6.32 4.84 -10.81
C PRO A 110 5.75 3.48 -10.37
N TYR A 111 6.42 2.72 -9.51
CA TYR A 111 6.02 1.36 -9.16
C TYR A 111 5.09 1.32 -7.94
N LEU A 112 5.33 2.16 -6.95
CA LEU A 112 4.53 2.26 -5.73
C LEU A 112 3.83 3.63 -5.67
N TYR A 113 2.52 3.64 -5.85
CA TYR A 113 1.68 4.84 -5.89
C TYR A 113 0.30 4.58 -5.27
N HIS A 114 -0.49 5.65 -5.07
CA HIS A 114 -1.71 5.60 -4.25
C HIS A 114 -2.96 5.15 -5.02
N TRP A 115 -2.89 4.01 -5.71
CA TRP A 115 -4.09 3.39 -6.28
C TRP A 115 -4.97 2.76 -5.19
N ARG A 116 -6.23 2.46 -5.52
CA ARG A 116 -7.16 1.84 -4.57
C ARG A 116 -6.65 0.50 -4.08
N GLY A 117 -6.40 0.38 -2.78
CA GLY A 117 -5.82 -0.78 -2.14
C GLY A 117 -4.36 -0.59 -1.72
N ALA A 118 -3.71 0.52 -2.09
CA ALA A 118 -2.37 0.82 -1.62
C ALA A 118 -2.35 0.95 -0.09
N LEU A 119 -1.31 0.36 0.53
CA LEU A 119 -0.98 0.51 1.95
C LEU A 119 0.17 1.52 2.05
N ALA A 120 -0.05 2.62 2.76
CA ALA A 120 0.90 3.71 2.87
C ALA A 120 1.10 4.16 4.31
N ALA A 121 2.23 4.79 4.59
CA ALA A 121 2.57 5.33 5.90
C ALA A 121 2.02 6.75 6.07
N ALA A 122 1.42 7.02 7.22
CA ALA A 122 1.06 8.38 7.62
C ALA A 122 2.32 9.18 7.99
N ARG A 123 2.22 10.49 8.02
CA ARG A 123 3.28 11.40 8.45
C ARG A 123 2.76 12.76 8.87
N GLU A 124 3.56 13.51 9.59
CA GLU A 124 3.33 14.91 9.89
C GLU A 124 3.38 15.80 8.63
N PRO A 125 2.72 16.96 8.64
CA PRO A 125 2.71 17.90 7.51
C PRO A 125 4.11 18.50 7.22
N ASP A 126 4.28 19.03 5.99
CA ASP A 126 5.58 19.52 5.48
C ASP A 126 6.20 20.68 6.29
N ASP A 127 5.39 21.48 6.98
CA ASP A 127 5.84 22.62 7.80
C ASP A 127 6.61 22.20 9.07
N VAL A 128 6.31 21.00 9.60
CA VAL A 128 7.01 20.41 10.76
C VAL A 128 7.89 19.22 10.37
N ASN A 129 7.70 18.68 9.16
CA ASN A 129 8.41 17.51 8.67
C ASN A 129 8.80 17.67 7.19
N PRO A 130 9.75 18.57 6.87
CA PRO A 130 10.17 18.85 5.50
C PRO A 130 10.84 17.65 4.82
N GLU A 131 11.45 16.75 5.58
CA GLU A 131 12.08 15.51 5.06
C GLU A 131 11.05 14.42 4.73
N LYS A 132 9.77 14.66 5.01
CA LYS A 132 8.66 13.72 4.76
C LYS A 132 8.86 12.35 5.39
N GLU A 133 9.51 12.29 6.53
CA GLU A 133 9.67 11.08 7.30
C GLU A 133 8.30 10.52 7.70
N SER A 134 8.14 9.23 7.59
CA SER A 134 6.90 8.56 7.95
C SER A 134 6.78 8.35 9.46
N SER A 135 5.55 8.35 9.98
CA SER A 135 5.27 7.83 11.32
C SER A 135 5.83 6.42 11.49
N GLY A 136 6.45 6.15 12.63
CA GLY A 136 6.97 4.83 12.94
C GLY A 136 5.89 3.75 13.11
N CYS A 137 4.60 4.10 13.17
CA CYS A 137 3.54 3.10 13.35
C CYS A 137 2.23 3.38 12.63
N GLN A 138 1.91 4.65 12.32
CA GLN A 138 0.61 4.95 11.69
C GLN A 138 0.65 4.69 10.19
N PHE A 139 -0.39 4.04 9.70
CA PHE A 139 -0.57 3.65 8.31
C PHE A 139 -1.99 3.94 7.85
N TYR A 140 -2.18 3.98 6.54
CA TYR A 140 -3.51 4.05 5.95
C TYR A 140 -3.65 3.12 4.74
N ILE A 141 -4.89 2.71 4.48
CA ILE A 141 -5.25 1.96 3.28
C ILE A 141 -6.10 2.87 2.40
N VAL A 142 -5.65 3.05 1.17
CA VAL A 142 -6.32 3.89 0.19
C VAL A 142 -7.61 3.21 -0.29
N TYR A 143 -8.73 3.92 -0.20
CA TYR A 143 -9.93 3.55 -0.93
C TYR A 143 -10.07 4.40 -2.20
N GLY A 144 -10.02 5.72 -2.06
CA GLY A 144 -10.09 6.65 -3.17
C GLY A 144 -11.35 6.50 -4.02
N LYS A 145 -11.55 7.39 -4.95
CA LYS A 145 -12.59 7.29 -5.97
C LYS A 145 -11.95 7.10 -7.36
N LYS A 146 -12.71 6.61 -8.32
CA LYS A 146 -12.29 6.62 -9.73
C LYS A 146 -12.13 8.07 -10.17
N GLN A 147 -11.01 8.36 -10.82
CA GLN A 147 -10.71 9.71 -11.27
C GLN A 147 -11.37 9.98 -12.63
N ALA A 148 -11.92 11.18 -12.83
CA ALA A 148 -12.36 11.62 -14.15
C ALA A 148 -11.20 12.26 -14.93
N ALA A 149 -11.33 12.41 -16.25
CA ALA A 149 -10.29 13.01 -17.08
C ALA A 149 -9.89 14.42 -16.62
N ALA A 150 -10.86 15.21 -16.15
CA ALA A 150 -10.60 16.55 -15.62
C ALA A 150 -9.80 16.51 -14.32
N ASP A 151 -10.03 15.50 -13.45
CA ASP A 151 -9.29 15.32 -12.20
C ASP A 151 -7.85 14.89 -12.49
N ILE A 152 -7.66 13.94 -13.40
CA ILE A 152 -6.32 13.49 -13.84
C ILE A 152 -5.52 14.67 -14.43
N LYS A 153 -6.14 15.52 -15.26
CA LYS A 153 -5.48 16.71 -15.81
C LYS A 153 -4.97 17.65 -14.71
N LYS A 154 -5.79 17.91 -13.69
CA LYS A 154 -5.41 18.76 -12.54
C LYS A 154 -4.26 18.14 -11.73
N VAL A 155 -4.40 16.85 -11.41
CA VAL A 155 -3.38 16.12 -10.64
C VAL A 155 -2.07 16.05 -11.40
N ARG A 156 -2.10 15.80 -12.72
CA ARG A 156 -0.89 15.81 -13.56
C ARG A 156 -0.15 17.13 -13.44
N ALA A 157 -0.83 18.27 -13.66
CA ALA A 157 -0.19 19.59 -13.55
C ALA A 157 0.44 19.81 -12.16
N MET A 158 -0.27 19.43 -11.08
CA MET A 158 0.24 19.55 -9.71
C MET A 158 1.47 18.66 -9.46
N LEU A 159 1.51 17.44 -10.01
CA LEU A 159 2.63 16.51 -9.83
C LEU A 159 3.83 16.90 -10.70
N GLU A 160 3.59 17.40 -11.92
CA GLU A 160 4.63 17.95 -12.82
C GLU A 160 5.37 19.12 -12.16
N GLU A 161 4.67 20.02 -11.44
CA GLU A 161 5.30 21.10 -10.64
C GLU A 161 6.24 20.57 -9.56
N LYS A 162 6.02 19.32 -9.11
CA LYS A 162 6.86 18.62 -8.13
C LYS A 162 7.90 17.69 -8.79
N GLY A 163 8.02 17.73 -10.10
CA GLY A 163 8.93 16.85 -10.85
C GLY A 163 8.48 15.39 -10.93
N ILE A 164 7.20 15.11 -10.69
CA ILE A 164 6.63 13.75 -10.71
C ILE A 164 5.81 13.57 -11.99
N GLU A 165 6.17 12.56 -12.79
CA GLU A 165 5.45 12.20 -14.00
C GLU A 165 4.41 11.11 -13.73
N LEU A 166 3.16 11.35 -14.16
CA LEU A 166 2.12 10.32 -14.19
C LEU A 166 2.29 9.47 -15.46
N THR A 167 2.69 8.22 -15.29
CA THR A 167 2.78 7.26 -16.40
C THR A 167 1.40 6.87 -16.92
N SER A 168 1.34 6.33 -18.15
CA SER A 168 0.07 5.81 -18.70
C SER A 168 -0.54 4.72 -17.83
N GLN A 169 0.29 3.84 -17.25
CA GLN A 169 -0.19 2.80 -16.34
C GLN A 169 -0.85 3.37 -15.06
N MET A 170 -0.22 4.36 -14.43
CA MET A 170 -0.79 5.03 -13.26
C MET A 170 -2.15 5.67 -13.59
N ILE A 171 -2.24 6.33 -14.76
CA ILE A 171 -3.47 6.96 -15.23
C ILE A 171 -4.57 5.92 -15.43
N ASP A 172 -4.27 4.81 -16.10
CA ASP A 172 -5.23 3.73 -16.34
C ASP A 172 -5.73 3.13 -15.02
N ASP A 173 -4.84 2.90 -14.05
CA ASP A 173 -5.23 2.40 -12.73
C ASP A 173 -6.13 3.39 -11.98
N TYR A 174 -5.84 4.69 -12.03
CA TYR A 174 -6.71 5.70 -11.42
C TYR A 174 -8.08 5.80 -12.07
N TYR A 175 -8.18 5.61 -13.38
CA TYR A 175 -9.47 5.52 -14.08
C TYR A 175 -10.23 4.24 -13.72
N MET A 176 -9.55 3.10 -13.74
CA MET A 176 -10.22 1.80 -13.62
C MET A 176 -10.51 1.43 -12.17
N ARG A 177 -9.54 1.62 -11.30
CA ARG A 177 -9.59 1.21 -9.89
C ARG A 177 -9.95 2.38 -8.97
N GLY A 178 -9.43 3.56 -9.26
CA GLY A 178 -9.47 4.72 -8.38
C GLY A 178 -8.23 4.84 -7.53
N GLY A 179 -8.23 5.82 -6.62
CA GLY A 179 -7.10 6.10 -5.76
C GLY A 179 -7.00 7.58 -5.40
N THR A 180 -5.84 7.96 -4.88
CA THR A 180 -5.57 9.32 -4.38
C THR A 180 -4.26 9.87 -4.95
N PRO A 181 -4.20 10.12 -6.29
CA PRO A 181 -2.95 10.45 -6.99
C PRO A 181 -2.25 11.72 -6.46
N HIS A 182 -2.97 12.61 -5.80
CA HIS A 182 -2.39 13.81 -5.20
C HIS A 182 -1.42 13.53 -4.04
N LEU A 183 -1.38 12.29 -3.53
CA LEU A 183 -0.45 11.85 -2.49
C LEU A 183 0.84 11.21 -3.05
N ASP A 184 0.92 10.99 -4.38
CA ASP A 184 2.07 10.35 -4.99
C ASP A 184 3.34 11.19 -4.79
N GLY A 185 4.44 10.52 -4.40
CA GLY A 185 5.70 11.15 -4.05
C GLY A 185 5.67 12.05 -2.80
N GLN A 186 4.58 11.98 -2.03
CA GLN A 186 4.44 12.74 -0.77
C GLN A 186 4.34 11.82 0.46
N TYR A 187 3.91 10.59 0.27
CA TYR A 187 3.78 9.56 1.30
C TYR A 187 4.32 8.24 0.78
N THR A 188 5.00 7.47 1.63
CA THR A 188 5.54 6.18 1.24
C THR A 188 4.44 5.14 1.13
N VAL A 189 4.26 4.59 -0.06
CA VAL A 189 3.46 3.37 -0.29
C VAL A 189 4.39 2.18 -0.09
N PHE A 190 4.04 1.26 0.80
CA PHE A 190 4.90 0.12 1.16
C PHE A 190 4.22 -1.24 1.05
N GLY A 191 3.03 -1.28 0.45
CA GLY A 191 2.29 -2.52 0.23
C GLY A 191 0.94 -2.31 -0.44
N GLU A 192 0.19 -3.38 -0.51
CA GLU A 192 -1.13 -3.41 -1.15
C GLU A 192 -2.08 -4.39 -0.46
N VAL A 193 -3.37 -4.11 -0.51
CA VAL A 193 -4.42 -5.06 -0.11
C VAL A 193 -4.56 -6.13 -1.19
N ILE A 194 -4.39 -7.37 -0.81
CA ILE A 194 -4.57 -8.55 -1.70
C ILE A 194 -5.90 -9.27 -1.49
N GLU A 195 -6.51 -9.12 -0.30
CA GLU A 195 -7.84 -9.63 0.03
C GLU A 195 -8.51 -8.72 1.07
N GLY A 196 -9.84 -8.59 1.02
CA GLY A 196 -10.61 -7.82 2.02
C GLY A 196 -10.89 -6.37 1.61
N MET A 197 -10.83 -5.99 0.34
CA MET A 197 -11.22 -4.64 -0.12
C MET A 197 -12.70 -4.32 0.17
N GLU A 198 -13.57 -5.32 0.29
CA GLU A 198 -14.95 -5.16 0.74
C GLU A 198 -15.04 -4.75 2.22
N VAL A 199 -14.09 -5.23 3.05
CA VAL A 199 -13.96 -4.81 4.45
C VAL A 199 -13.46 -3.36 4.52
N VAL A 200 -12.44 -3.00 3.73
CA VAL A 200 -11.99 -1.60 3.60
C VAL A 200 -13.13 -0.69 3.15
N LYS A 201 -13.95 -1.14 2.17
CA LYS A 201 -15.15 -0.41 1.73
C LYS A 201 -16.15 -0.21 2.85
N SER A 202 -16.38 -1.21 3.68
CA SER A 202 -17.30 -1.12 4.81
C SER A 202 -16.79 -0.13 5.85
N ILE A 203 -15.50 -0.20 6.19
CA ILE A 203 -14.87 0.67 7.19
C ILE A 203 -14.85 2.14 6.74
N GLN A 204 -14.46 2.43 5.49
CA GLN A 204 -14.43 3.81 4.99
C GLN A 204 -15.83 4.45 4.86
N GLY A 205 -16.89 3.64 4.91
CA GLY A 205 -18.28 4.09 4.82
C GLY A 205 -19.01 4.24 6.16
N VAL A 206 -18.33 4.00 7.30
CA VAL A 206 -18.94 4.16 8.62
C VAL A 206 -19.28 5.62 8.91
N LYS A 207 -20.20 5.86 9.85
CA LYS A 207 -20.47 7.20 10.34
C LYS A 207 -19.32 7.66 11.23
N THR A 208 -18.90 8.89 11.07
CA THR A 208 -17.80 9.51 11.81
C THR A 208 -18.25 10.77 12.55
N ASP A 209 -17.46 11.17 13.52
CA ASP A 209 -17.57 12.50 14.14
C ASP A 209 -16.89 13.59 13.27
N GLU A 210 -16.79 14.80 13.81
CA GLU A 210 -16.17 15.97 13.15
C GLU A 210 -14.66 15.81 12.89
N ASN A 211 -13.99 14.87 13.55
CA ASN A 211 -12.57 14.56 13.39
C ASN A 211 -12.35 13.31 12.52
N ASP A 212 -13.35 12.88 11.76
CA ASP A 212 -13.34 11.68 10.95
C ASP A 212 -13.16 10.36 11.77
N ARG A 213 -13.31 10.41 13.10
CA ARG A 213 -13.28 9.22 13.94
C ARG A 213 -14.60 8.45 13.83
N PRO A 214 -14.57 7.11 13.59
CA PRO A 214 -15.79 6.30 13.62
C PRO A 214 -16.57 6.46 14.93
N LEU A 215 -17.92 6.66 14.84
CA LEU A 215 -18.79 6.73 16.02
C LEU A 215 -18.88 5.39 16.75
N GLU A 216 -18.72 4.28 16.01
CA GLU A 216 -18.57 2.94 16.56
C GLU A 216 -17.14 2.48 16.23
N ASP A 217 -16.38 2.14 17.26
CA ASP A 217 -14.95 1.81 17.11
C ASP A 217 -14.72 0.63 16.15
N VAL A 218 -13.86 0.86 15.18
CA VAL A 218 -13.33 -0.18 14.28
C VAL A 218 -12.01 -0.65 14.85
N VAL A 219 -12.06 -1.77 15.56
CA VAL A 219 -10.92 -2.30 16.33
C VAL A 219 -10.08 -3.25 15.49
N ILE A 220 -8.77 -3.04 15.48
CA ILE A 220 -7.76 -4.01 15.02
C ILE A 220 -7.56 -5.01 16.17
N LYS A 221 -8.22 -6.15 16.09
CA LYS A 221 -8.13 -7.18 17.13
C LYS A 221 -6.74 -7.77 17.20
N LYS A 222 -6.14 -8.02 16.03
CA LYS A 222 -4.83 -8.64 15.91
C LYS A 222 -4.27 -8.44 14.52
N MET A 223 -2.93 -8.33 14.43
CA MET A 223 -2.20 -8.51 13.17
C MET A 223 -1.39 -9.80 13.21
N VAL A 224 -1.43 -10.57 12.12
CA VAL A 224 -0.76 -11.86 12.00
C VAL A 224 0.13 -11.86 10.76
N VAL A 225 1.44 -12.01 10.96
CA VAL A 225 2.38 -12.21 9.86
C VAL A 225 2.23 -13.65 9.36
N GLU A 226 1.81 -13.82 8.11
CA GLU A 226 1.63 -15.13 7.50
C GLU A 226 2.97 -15.71 7.00
N LYS A 227 3.08 -17.03 6.97
CA LYS A 227 4.30 -17.75 6.57
C LYS A 227 4.33 -18.07 5.09
#